data_79db9edb958e2a814437ec98793f1e8f
#
_entry.id   79db9edb958e2a814437ec98793f1e8f
#
_cell.length_a   1.000
_cell.length_b   1.000
_cell.length_c   1.000
_cell.angle_alpha   90.00
_cell.angle_beta   90.00
_cell.angle_gamma   90.00
#
_symmetry.space_group_name_H-M   'P 1'
#
loop_
_entity.id
_entity.type
_entity.pdbx_description
1 polymer ?
#
loop_
_entity_poly.entity_id
_entity_poly.type
_entity_poly.pdbx_seq_one_letter_code
_entity_poly.pdbx_strand_id
1 'polypeptide(L)'
;MAKENADLRSSKVVVLLGANRISSSIAHALAHGGYDVYIVAQTKESSSPTPHTTYHHSDLSPTSFRPLLESLNPDLLISTTSGGNFDLQTSIIDTAISAGVPRFIPAEFSHDTSNPEICERLPPHKERERVIDRLRSLASEGRIEWCGIATGVLLDYGLLSGDLGLELKWQSATIHGDGAQDFPASSVDWIGKAVVAAAEHWEVVRNQYIYLNGLVTSGDEVVSTLEKATGQTWEVGRVDVEDTLREAEQRIKRGFPDAGMFLVGRSVLYDPDVNAVGAFLRSEDKRKLGLEDESLGELVEGVVHQYRHHGKADCGCG
;
A
#
# COMPACT_ATOMS: atom_id res chain seq x y z
N MET A 1 50.02 14.54 -2.81
CA MET A 1 49.42 13.22 -2.98
C MET A 1 48.39 13.08 -1.87
N ALA A 2 47.20 13.56 -2.12
CA ALA A 2 46.04 13.36 -1.26
C ALA A 2 45.37 12.05 -1.71
N LYS A 3 45.35 11.04 -0.83
CA LYS A 3 44.61 9.82 -1.05
C LYS A 3 43.12 10.17 -0.95
N GLU A 4 42.40 10.01 -2.05
CA GLU A 4 40.96 9.82 -2.08
C GLU A 4 40.62 8.66 -1.17
N ASN A 5 40.07 8.93 0.01
CA ASN A 5 39.27 7.97 0.72
C ASN A 5 37.94 7.90 -0.02
N ALA A 6 37.82 6.98 -0.96
CA ALA A 6 36.53 6.50 -1.40
C ALA A 6 35.85 5.91 -0.16
N ASP A 7 34.86 6.64 0.35
CA ASP A 7 33.95 6.21 1.37
C ASP A 7 33.23 4.97 0.81
N LEU A 8 33.67 3.78 1.23
CA LEU A 8 32.97 2.53 1.01
C LEU A 8 31.66 2.67 1.79
N ARG A 9 30.65 3.26 1.16
CA ARG A 9 29.29 3.24 1.68
C ARG A 9 28.90 1.77 1.77
N SER A 10 28.91 1.23 2.97
CA SER A 10 28.20 0.01 3.31
C SER A 10 26.77 0.18 2.81
N SER A 11 26.29 -0.72 1.96
CA SER A 11 24.90 -0.67 1.47
C SER A 11 23.97 -0.65 2.67
N LYS A 12 22.90 0.18 2.59
CA LYS A 12 21.90 0.25 3.65
C LYS A 12 21.07 -1.03 3.64
N VAL A 13 20.88 -1.63 4.81
CA VAL A 13 20.11 -2.85 4.98
C VAL A 13 18.66 -2.53 5.27
N VAL A 14 17.76 -3.11 4.50
CA VAL A 14 16.31 -3.01 4.71
C VAL A 14 15.71 -4.39 4.93
N VAL A 15 14.96 -4.54 6.01
CA VAL A 15 14.10 -5.71 6.21
C VAL A 15 12.67 -5.37 5.82
N LEU A 16 12.08 -6.19 4.97
CA LEU A 16 10.73 -6.02 4.44
C LEU A 16 9.85 -7.21 4.85
N LEU A 17 8.78 -6.94 5.60
CA LEU A 17 7.87 -7.97 6.08
C LEU A 17 6.69 -8.16 5.13
N GLY A 18 6.45 -9.42 4.76
CA GLY A 18 5.37 -9.84 3.87
C GLY A 18 5.88 -10.29 2.52
N ALA A 19 5.11 -11.20 1.89
CA ALA A 19 5.35 -11.71 0.55
C ALA A 19 4.09 -11.48 -0.28
N ASN A 20 3.87 -10.25 -0.69
CA ASN A 20 2.74 -9.82 -1.53
C ASN A 20 3.23 -8.89 -2.64
N ARG A 21 2.33 -8.43 -3.49
CA ARG A 21 2.69 -7.56 -4.64
C ARG A 21 3.34 -6.25 -4.20
N ILE A 22 2.86 -5.63 -3.10
CA ILE A 22 3.43 -4.40 -2.59
C ILE A 22 4.87 -4.65 -2.11
N SER A 23 5.11 -5.70 -1.33
CA SER A 23 6.46 -6.04 -0.88
C SER A 23 7.40 -6.34 -2.04
N SER A 24 6.93 -7.05 -3.07
CA SER A 24 7.74 -7.35 -4.26
C SER A 24 8.16 -6.09 -5.00
N SER A 25 7.26 -5.15 -5.21
CA SER A 25 7.58 -3.87 -5.87
C SER A 25 8.50 -3.00 -5.01
N ILE A 26 8.22 -2.87 -3.72
CA ILE A 26 9.09 -2.15 -2.79
C ILE A 26 10.50 -2.76 -2.77
N ALA A 27 10.62 -4.09 -2.68
CA ALA A 27 11.91 -4.78 -2.71
C ALA A 27 12.68 -4.53 -4.00
N HIS A 28 11.99 -4.60 -5.14
CA HIS A 28 12.58 -4.33 -6.44
C HIS A 28 13.10 -2.89 -6.53
N ALA A 29 12.28 -1.90 -6.13
CA ALA A 29 12.67 -0.49 -6.16
C ALA A 29 13.85 -0.20 -5.22
N LEU A 30 13.84 -0.72 -4.00
CA LEU A 30 14.94 -0.56 -3.04
C LEU A 30 16.23 -1.21 -3.54
N ALA A 31 16.16 -2.43 -4.09
CA ALA A 31 17.32 -3.13 -4.66
C ALA A 31 17.95 -2.33 -5.82
N HIS A 32 17.13 -1.72 -6.69
CA HIS A 32 17.62 -0.82 -7.74
C HIS A 32 18.21 0.48 -7.16
N GLY A 33 17.71 0.96 -6.03
CA GLY A 33 18.27 2.08 -5.27
C GLY A 33 19.57 1.73 -4.52
N GLY A 34 20.09 0.50 -4.64
CA GLY A 34 21.34 0.08 -4.03
C GLY A 34 21.24 -0.34 -2.57
N TYR A 35 20.03 -0.70 -2.10
CA TYR A 35 19.81 -1.28 -0.77
C TYR A 35 19.98 -2.80 -0.80
N ASP A 36 20.50 -3.38 0.28
CA ASP A 36 20.43 -4.81 0.53
C ASP A 36 19.09 -5.14 1.20
N VAL A 37 18.22 -5.86 0.50
CA VAL A 37 16.84 -6.11 0.91
C VAL A 37 16.65 -7.53 1.39
N TYR A 38 16.15 -7.69 2.62
CA TYR A 38 15.79 -8.97 3.22
C TYR A 38 14.29 -9.09 3.37
N ILE A 39 13.67 -9.94 2.55
CA ILE A 39 12.22 -10.19 2.63
C ILE A 39 11.97 -11.29 3.64
N VAL A 40 11.16 -10.99 4.66
CA VAL A 40 10.79 -11.94 5.70
C VAL A 40 9.30 -12.26 5.59
N ALA A 41 8.96 -13.52 5.37
CA ALA A 41 7.59 -13.98 5.21
C ALA A 41 7.28 -15.22 6.05
N GLN A 42 6.00 -15.39 6.38
CA GLN A 42 5.49 -16.55 7.12
C GLN A 42 5.28 -17.78 6.22
N THR A 43 5.19 -17.57 4.91
CA THR A 43 5.07 -18.63 3.91
C THR A 43 6.38 -18.76 3.12
N LYS A 44 6.71 -20.00 2.72
CA LYS A 44 7.79 -20.21 1.78
C LYS A 44 7.27 -19.92 0.37
N GLU A 45 7.45 -18.70 -0.10
CA GLU A 45 7.22 -18.42 -1.52
C GLU A 45 8.44 -18.76 -2.36
N SER A 46 8.20 -19.38 -3.49
CA SER A 46 9.19 -19.61 -4.55
C SER A 46 9.22 -18.40 -5.48
N SER A 47 9.70 -17.27 -4.97
CA SER A 47 9.95 -16.12 -5.84
C SER A 47 11.31 -16.27 -6.53
N SER A 48 11.37 -15.87 -7.80
CA SER A 48 12.63 -15.83 -8.53
C SER A 48 13.62 -14.90 -7.84
N PRO A 49 14.91 -15.28 -7.70
CA PRO A 49 15.91 -14.44 -7.06
C PRO A 49 16.02 -13.10 -7.79
N THR A 50 15.78 -12.00 -7.09
CA THR A 50 16.09 -10.66 -7.57
C THR A 50 17.48 -10.29 -7.08
N PRO A 51 18.36 -9.67 -7.87
CA PRO A 51 19.65 -9.16 -7.39
C PRO A 51 19.45 -8.29 -6.13
N HIS A 52 20.35 -8.41 -5.16
CA HIS A 52 20.29 -7.70 -3.88
C HIS A 52 19.06 -8.00 -3.00
N THR A 53 18.38 -9.13 -3.23
CA THR A 53 17.23 -9.56 -2.44
C THR A 53 17.47 -10.93 -1.84
N THR A 54 17.27 -11.07 -0.52
CA THR A 54 17.39 -12.36 0.19
C THR A 54 16.08 -12.67 0.91
N TYR A 55 15.61 -13.91 0.79
CA TYR A 55 14.37 -14.36 1.43
C TYR A 55 14.64 -15.13 2.72
N HIS A 56 13.91 -14.79 3.77
CA HIS A 56 13.90 -15.49 5.04
C HIS A 56 12.50 -15.93 5.41
N HIS A 57 12.39 -17.11 5.99
CA HIS A 57 11.14 -17.57 6.60
C HIS A 57 11.17 -17.28 8.09
N SER A 58 10.09 -16.69 8.62
CA SER A 58 9.86 -16.48 10.05
C SER A 58 8.38 -16.50 10.35
N ASP A 59 7.99 -17.04 11.49
CA ASP A 59 6.62 -16.96 12.02
C ASP A 59 6.31 -15.57 12.62
N LEU A 60 7.27 -14.66 12.58
CA LEU A 60 7.25 -13.31 13.17
C LEU A 60 7.05 -13.29 14.69
N SER A 61 7.18 -14.42 15.36
CA SER A 61 7.24 -14.44 16.83
C SER A 61 8.49 -13.73 17.33
N PRO A 62 8.47 -13.06 18.50
CA PRO A 62 9.66 -12.42 19.06
C PRO A 62 10.87 -13.35 19.20
N THR A 63 10.63 -14.62 19.44
CA THR A 63 11.69 -15.64 19.61
C THR A 63 12.40 -16.00 18.31
N SER A 64 11.72 -15.95 17.17
CA SER A 64 12.33 -16.22 15.86
C SER A 64 12.76 -14.93 15.15
N PHE A 65 12.01 -13.86 15.30
CA PHE A 65 12.22 -12.64 14.53
C PHE A 65 13.31 -11.73 15.12
N ARG A 66 13.39 -11.60 16.45
CA ARG A 66 14.41 -10.78 17.10
C ARG A 66 15.84 -11.20 16.77
N PRO A 67 16.25 -12.48 16.89
CA PRO A 67 17.61 -12.90 16.52
C PRO A 67 17.95 -12.64 15.05
N LEU A 68 16.95 -12.74 14.16
CA LEU A 68 17.12 -12.40 12.75
C LEU A 68 17.43 -10.93 12.57
N LEU A 69 16.64 -10.02 13.18
CA LEU A 69 16.89 -8.57 13.13
C LEU A 69 18.25 -8.21 13.73
N GLU A 70 18.62 -8.79 14.87
CA GLU A 70 19.93 -8.56 15.50
C GLU A 70 21.10 -9.01 14.59
N SER A 71 20.92 -10.10 13.82
CA SER A 71 21.95 -10.59 12.90
C SER A 71 22.07 -9.73 11.64
N LEU A 72 20.96 -9.19 11.14
CA LEU A 72 20.91 -8.37 9.92
C LEU A 72 21.25 -6.91 10.21
N ASN A 73 20.99 -6.43 11.43
CA ASN A 73 21.20 -5.05 11.89
C ASN A 73 20.64 -4.02 10.88
N PRO A 74 19.32 -4.05 10.56
CA PRO A 74 18.77 -3.24 9.50
C PRO A 74 18.70 -1.75 9.88
N ASP A 75 18.91 -0.89 8.88
CA ASP A 75 18.69 0.55 8.98
C ASP A 75 17.21 0.93 8.96
N LEU A 76 16.38 0.08 8.35
CA LEU A 76 14.95 0.29 8.16
C LEU A 76 14.20 -1.04 8.16
N LEU A 77 13.10 -1.10 8.90
CA LEU A 77 12.11 -2.18 8.83
C LEU A 77 10.82 -1.65 8.19
N ILE A 78 10.32 -2.35 7.18
CA ILE A 78 9.08 -2.01 6.49
C ILE A 78 8.09 -3.16 6.66
N SER A 79 6.88 -2.88 7.12
CA SER A 79 5.79 -3.88 7.18
C SER A 79 4.84 -3.70 6.02
N THR A 80 4.54 -4.78 5.29
CA THR A 80 3.44 -4.85 4.31
C THR A 80 2.43 -5.92 4.70
N THR A 81 2.55 -6.49 5.90
CA THR A 81 1.73 -7.59 6.37
C THR A 81 0.68 -7.12 7.37
N SER A 82 -0.56 -7.57 7.19
CA SER A 82 -1.68 -7.51 8.17
C SER A 82 -1.81 -6.18 8.94
N GLY A 83 -1.77 -5.04 8.23
CA GLY A 83 -1.83 -3.71 8.86
C GLY A 83 -3.03 -3.51 9.80
N GLY A 84 -4.16 -4.17 9.51
CA GLY A 84 -5.35 -4.18 10.37
C GLY A 84 -5.30 -5.15 11.56
N ASN A 85 -4.16 -5.76 11.86
CA ASN A 85 -3.96 -6.59 13.05
C ASN A 85 -3.04 -5.86 14.05
N PHE A 86 -3.67 -5.14 14.99
CA PHE A 86 -2.97 -4.32 15.97
C PHE A 86 -1.98 -5.12 16.83
N ASP A 87 -2.37 -6.30 17.29
CA ASP A 87 -1.52 -7.11 18.19
C ASP A 87 -0.26 -7.61 17.46
N LEU A 88 -0.40 -8.07 16.23
CA LEU A 88 0.74 -8.47 15.40
C LEU A 88 1.67 -7.28 15.12
N GLN A 89 1.12 -6.14 14.68
CA GLN A 89 1.92 -4.94 14.39
C GLN A 89 2.64 -4.44 15.65
N THR A 90 1.98 -4.45 16.80
CA THR A 90 2.59 -4.10 18.09
C THR A 90 3.74 -5.06 18.44
N SER A 91 3.55 -6.36 18.27
CA SER A 91 4.60 -7.35 18.51
C SER A 91 5.82 -7.14 17.60
N ILE A 92 5.58 -6.81 16.32
CA ILE A 92 6.64 -6.49 15.35
C ILE A 92 7.41 -5.24 15.79
N ILE A 93 6.71 -4.16 16.16
CA ILE A 93 7.32 -2.90 16.61
C ILE A 93 8.15 -3.10 17.86
N ASP A 94 7.62 -3.79 18.89
CA ASP A 94 8.34 -4.06 20.13
C ASP A 94 9.57 -4.93 19.91
N THR A 95 9.47 -5.89 18.99
CA THR A 95 10.61 -6.74 18.58
C THR A 95 11.67 -5.92 17.85
N ALA A 96 11.27 -5.04 16.95
CA ALA A 96 12.18 -4.13 16.23
C ALA A 96 12.94 -3.22 17.20
N ILE A 97 12.24 -2.58 18.13
CA ILE A 97 12.86 -1.74 19.17
C ILE A 97 13.84 -2.55 20.02
N SER A 98 13.46 -3.76 20.43
CA SER A 98 14.31 -4.63 21.26
C SER A 98 15.55 -5.14 20.52
N ALA A 99 15.50 -5.20 19.19
CA ALA A 99 16.62 -5.55 18.32
C ALA A 99 17.45 -4.32 17.89
N GLY A 100 17.09 -3.11 18.32
CA GLY A 100 17.84 -1.89 18.02
C GLY A 100 17.57 -1.32 16.62
N VAL A 101 16.49 -1.71 15.95
CA VAL A 101 16.10 -1.16 14.64
C VAL A 101 15.71 0.32 14.80
N PRO A 102 16.37 1.26 14.09
CA PRO A 102 16.13 2.68 14.32
C PRO A 102 14.89 3.23 13.63
N ARG A 103 14.44 2.63 12.50
CA ARG A 103 13.42 3.20 11.62
C ARG A 103 12.38 2.18 11.22
N PHE A 104 11.11 2.62 11.19
CA PHE A 104 9.98 1.74 10.86
C PHE A 104 8.98 2.41 9.91
N ILE A 105 8.56 1.69 8.87
CA ILE A 105 7.41 2.04 8.03
C ILE A 105 6.31 1.01 8.28
N PRO A 106 5.16 1.41 8.86
CA PRO A 106 4.03 0.51 9.12
C PRO A 106 3.28 0.12 7.84
N ALA A 107 2.44 -0.92 7.93
CA ALA A 107 1.65 -1.44 6.81
C ALA A 107 0.43 -0.53 6.53
N GLU A 108 0.70 0.67 6.01
CA GLU A 108 -0.32 1.67 5.69
C GLU A 108 -0.74 1.63 4.22
N PHE A 109 0.10 1.71 3.27
CA PHE A 109 -0.04 1.64 1.80
C PHE A 109 -1.48 1.48 1.24
N SER A 110 -2.39 2.37 1.66
CA SER A 110 -3.84 2.29 1.40
C SER A 110 -4.50 3.67 1.61
N HIS A 111 -5.81 3.67 1.91
CA HIS A 111 -6.57 4.87 2.26
C HIS A 111 -5.98 5.60 3.48
N ASP A 112 -6.38 6.86 3.64
CA ASP A 112 -6.00 7.69 4.78
C ASP A 112 -6.56 7.14 6.11
N THR A 113 -5.68 6.58 6.92
CA THR A 113 -5.99 6.08 8.27
C THR A 113 -6.23 7.22 9.27
N SER A 114 -5.88 8.46 8.93
CA SER A 114 -6.20 9.63 9.77
C SER A 114 -7.59 10.22 9.50
N ASN A 115 -8.32 9.68 8.52
CA ASN A 115 -9.68 10.08 8.21
C ASN A 115 -10.67 9.27 9.07
N PRO A 116 -11.42 9.90 10.01
CA PRO A 116 -12.30 9.19 10.91
C PRO A 116 -13.46 8.49 10.19
N GLU A 117 -13.98 9.03 9.09
CA GLU A 117 -15.05 8.41 8.31
C GLU A 117 -14.57 7.10 7.64
N ILE A 118 -13.32 7.08 7.20
CA ILE A 118 -12.70 5.85 6.65
C ILE A 118 -12.51 4.83 7.77
N CYS A 119 -12.02 5.23 8.94
CA CYS A 119 -11.82 4.34 10.08
C CYS A 119 -13.15 3.77 10.62
N GLU A 120 -14.22 4.55 10.58
CA GLU A 120 -15.54 4.07 10.97
C GLU A 120 -16.10 3.03 10.00
N ARG A 121 -15.94 3.26 8.69
CA ARG A 121 -16.42 2.34 7.66
C ARG A 121 -15.58 1.07 7.52
N LEU A 122 -14.28 1.19 7.67
CA LEU A 122 -13.33 0.11 7.47
C LEU A 122 -12.65 -0.28 8.79
N PRO A 123 -13.19 -1.24 9.55
CA PRO A 123 -12.61 -1.67 10.83
C PRO A 123 -11.10 -1.94 10.82
N PRO A 124 -10.52 -2.52 9.75
CA PRO A 124 -9.07 -2.66 9.67
C PRO A 124 -8.30 -1.33 9.71
N HIS A 125 -8.88 -0.22 9.22
CA HIS A 125 -8.25 1.10 9.28
C HIS A 125 -8.25 1.66 10.70
N LYS A 126 -9.27 1.37 11.50
CA LYS A 126 -9.28 1.72 12.92
C LYS A 126 -8.16 1.04 13.71
N GLU A 127 -7.85 -0.21 13.39
CA GLU A 127 -6.70 -0.90 14.00
C GLU A 127 -5.36 -0.31 13.52
N ARG A 128 -5.26 0.13 12.28
CA ARG A 128 -4.08 0.87 11.78
C ARG A 128 -3.91 2.22 12.49
N GLU A 129 -5.00 2.98 12.70
CA GLU A 129 -4.95 4.22 13.48
C GLU A 129 -4.35 4.00 14.86
N ARG A 130 -4.73 2.93 15.57
CA ARG A 130 -4.14 2.55 16.86
C ARG A 130 -2.64 2.26 16.75
N VAL A 131 -2.19 1.64 15.65
CA VAL A 131 -0.75 1.40 15.40
C VAL A 131 -0.01 2.73 15.22
N ILE A 132 -0.59 3.66 14.46
CA ILE A 132 -0.01 5.00 14.26
C ILE A 132 0.10 5.75 15.59
N ASP A 133 -0.94 5.72 16.44
CA ASP A 133 -0.92 6.37 17.75
C ASP A 133 0.14 5.78 18.66
N ARG A 134 0.33 4.45 18.64
CA ARG A 134 1.42 3.80 19.36
C ARG A 134 2.78 4.27 18.85
N LEU A 135 2.98 4.35 17.54
CA LEU A 135 4.23 4.83 16.94
C LEU A 135 4.52 6.30 17.32
N ARG A 136 3.51 7.16 17.33
CA ARG A 136 3.62 8.55 17.82
C ARG A 136 4.12 8.60 19.27
N SER A 137 3.53 7.77 20.15
CA SER A 137 3.96 7.67 21.55
C SER A 137 5.42 7.22 21.67
N LEU A 138 5.77 6.11 21.01
CA LEU A 138 7.12 5.55 21.05
C LEU A 138 8.18 6.50 20.48
N ALA A 139 7.84 7.26 19.44
CA ALA A 139 8.71 8.27 18.87
C ALA A 139 8.92 9.47 19.81
N SER A 140 7.88 9.89 20.56
CA SER A 140 8.00 10.94 21.57
C SER A 140 8.93 10.55 22.73
N GLU A 141 9.07 9.23 22.97
CA GLU A 141 10.01 8.65 23.94
C GLU A 141 11.42 8.43 23.36
N GLY A 142 11.63 8.75 22.06
CA GLY A 142 12.89 8.52 21.36
C GLY A 142 13.25 7.07 21.12
N ARG A 143 12.27 6.17 21.12
CA ARG A 143 12.48 4.71 21.04
C ARG A 143 12.58 4.18 19.62
N ILE A 144 11.94 4.84 18.66
CA ILE A 144 11.96 4.50 17.24
C ILE A 144 11.55 5.71 16.42
N GLU A 145 12.10 5.86 15.23
CA GLU A 145 11.59 6.77 14.22
C GLU A 145 10.64 6.03 13.27
N TRP A 146 9.63 6.71 12.75
CA TRP A 146 8.65 6.08 11.87
C TRP A 146 8.16 7.00 10.76
N CYS A 147 7.57 6.41 9.71
CA CYS A 147 6.86 7.14 8.67
C CYS A 147 5.66 6.32 8.20
N GLY A 148 4.43 6.79 8.42
CA GLY A 148 3.23 6.20 7.84
C GLY A 148 2.98 6.77 6.44
N ILE A 149 2.64 5.92 5.46
CA ILE A 149 2.47 6.35 4.06
C ILE A 149 1.09 5.93 3.56
N ALA A 150 0.16 6.90 3.46
CA ALA A 150 -1.10 6.71 2.75
C ALA A 150 -0.86 6.83 1.23
N THR A 151 -1.37 5.88 0.44
CA THR A 151 -1.12 5.82 -1.01
C THR A 151 -2.38 5.89 -1.86
N GLY A 152 -3.55 5.95 -1.23
CA GLY A 152 -4.81 5.77 -1.93
C GLY A 152 -5.04 4.32 -2.34
N VAL A 153 -5.94 4.11 -3.31
CA VAL A 153 -6.29 2.77 -3.79
C VAL A 153 -5.21 2.21 -4.73
N LEU A 154 -4.98 0.90 -4.66
CA LEU A 154 -4.11 0.18 -5.60
C LEU A 154 -4.86 -0.01 -6.92
N LEU A 155 -4.72 0.94 -7.85
CA LEU A 155 -5.57 0.99 -9.03
C LEU A 155 -5.27 -0.14 -10.03
N ASP A 156 -4.01 -0.38 -10.34
CA ASP A 156 -3.58 -1.44 -11.25
C ASP A 156 -4.02 -2.83 -10.76
N TYR A 157 -3.80 -3.10 -9.47
CA TYR A 157 -4.22 -4.36 -8.86
C TYR A 157 -5.74 -4.48 -8.80
N GLY A 158 -6.45 -3.44 -8.39
CA GLY A 158 -7.90 -3.44 -8.30
C GLY A 158 -8.60 -3.62 -9.65
N LEU A 159 -8.00 -3.11 -10.74
CA LEU A 159 -8.46 -3.34 -12.11
C LEU A 159 -8.21 -4.80 -12.56
N LEU A 160 -7.04 -5.36 -12.23
CA LEU A 160 -6.70 -6.75 -12.58
C LEU A 160 -7.54 -7.77 -11.81
N SER A 161 -7.84 -7.51 -10.53
CA SER A 161 -8.64 -8.41 -9.69
C SER A 161 -10.15 -8.23 -9.91
N GLY A 162 -10.60 -7.07 -10.39
CA GLY A 162 -12.01 -6.68 -10.46
C GLY A 162 -12.60 -6.21 -9.12
N ASP A 163 -11.77 -6.05 -8.09
CA ASP A 163 -12.21 -5.67 -6.73
C ASP A 163 -12.81 -4.26 -6.69
N LEU A 164 -12.46 -3.41 -7.66
CA LEU A 164 -13.03 -2.06 -7.81
C LEU A 164 -14.40 -2.04 -8.52
N GLY A 165 -14.92 -3.19 -8.92
CA GLY A 165 -16.19 -3.27 -9.66
C GLY A 165 -16.04 -3.06 -11.16
N LEU A 166 -14.82 -3.10 -11.68
CA LEU A 166 -14.44 -2.93 -13.06
C LEU A 166 -13.95 -4.27 -13.62
N GLU A 167 -14.73 -4.89 -14.51
CA GLU A 167 -14.47 -6.26 -14.98
C GLU A 167 -13.94 -6.25 -16.43
N LEU A 168 -12.63 -6.41 -16.57
CA LEU A 168 -11.94 -6.44 -17.87
C LEU A 168 -12.45 -7.54 -18.82
N LYS A 169 -12.85 -8.69 -18.26
CA LYS A 169 -13.35 -9.82 -19.05
C LYS A 169 -14.66 -9.52 -19.77
N TRP A 170 -15.55 -8.80 -19.10
CA TRP A 170 -16.91 -8.56 -19.56
C TRP A 170 -17.12 -7.14 -20.07
N GLN A 171 -16.08 -6.29 -20.04
CA GLN A 171 -16.15 -4.86 -20.32
C GLN A 171 -17.34 -4.22 -19.59
N SER A 172 -17.46 -4.50 -18.31
CA SER A 172 -18.53 -3.98 -17.46
C SER A 172 -17.99 -3.30 -16.21
N ALA A 173 -18.70 -2.26 -15.78
CA ALA A 173 -18.37 -1.49 -14.60
C ALA A 173 -19.60 -1.34 -13.71
N THR A 174 -19.41 -1.48 -12.41
CA THR A 174 -20.37 -1.06 -11.39
C THR A 174 -19.78 0.13 -10.66
N ILE A 175 -20.30 1.31 -10.94
CA ILE A 175 -19.93 2.57 -10.31
C ILE A 175 -20.89 2.86 -9.17
N HIS A 176 -20.34 3.22 -8.02
CA HIS A 176 -21.13 3.58 -6.84
C HIS A 176 -21.24 5.10 -6.74
N GLY A 177 -22.46 5.64 -6.63
CA GLY A 177 -22.72 7.05 -6.72
C GLY A 177 -22.77 7.57 -8.17
N ASP A 178 -22.41 8.83 -8.37
CA ASP A 178 -22.44 9.48 -9.68
C ASP A 178 -21.21 9.20 -10.56
N GLY A 179 -20.16 8.65 -9.98
CA GLY A 179 -18.91 8.30 -10.65
C GLY A 179 -17.93 9.46 -10.86
N ALA A 180 -18.35 10.68 -10.54
CA ALA A 180 -17.53 11.89 -10.71
C ALA A 180 -16.67 12.21 -9.48
N GLN A 181 -16.88 11.51 -8.36
CA GLN A 181 -16.11 11.73 -7.13
C GLN A 181 -14.65 11.35 -7.33
N ASP A 182 -13.76 12.30 -7.05
CA ASP A 182 -12.32 12.09 -7.09
C ASP A 182 -11.83 11.21 -5.92
N PHE A 183 -10.87 10.34 -6.21
CA PHE A 183 -10.17 9.54 -5.20
C PHE A 183 -8.67 9.42 -5.52
N PRO A 184 -7.81 9.27 -4.48
CA PRO A 184 -6.39 9.07 -4.67
C PRO A 184 -6.10 7.62 -5.05
N ALA A 185 -5.17 7.42 -5.98
CA ALA A 185 -4.79 6.11 -6.48
C ALA A 185 -3.29 6.03 -6.77
N SER A 186 -2.76 4.81 -6.77
CA SER A 186 -1.37 4.53 -7.14
C SER A 186 -1.27 3.17 -7.80
N SER A 187 -0.29 3.00 -8.69
CA SER A 187 0.16 1.66 -9.06
C SER A 187 1.06 1.06 -7.98
N VAL A 188 1.15 -0.26 -7.97
CA VAL A 188 2.07 -0.96 -7.06
C VAL A 188 3.52 -0.53 -7.30
N ASP A 189 3.91 -0.32 -8.55
CA ASP A 189 5.28 0.11 -8.92
C ASP A 189 5.57 1.55 -8.48
N TRP A 190 4.61 2.43 -8.54
CA TRP A 190 4.75 3.79 -8.04
C TRP A 190 4.96 3.81 -6.52
N ILE A 191 4.26 2.95 -5.77
CA ILE A 191 4.46 2.80 -4.33
C ILE A 191 5.90 2.39 -4.00
N GLY A 192 6.50 1.51 -4.79
CA GLY A 192 7.91 1.17 -4.66
C GLY A 192 8.81 2.40 -4.74
N LYS A 193 8.61 3.25 -5.74
CA LYS A 193 9.34 4.52 -5.90
C LYS A 193 9.10 5.47 -4.73
N ALA A 194 7.86 5.59 -4.25
CA ALA A 194 7.49 6.43 -3.11
C ALA A 194 8.21 6.01 -1.83
N VAL A 195 8.32 4.70 -1.58
CA VAL A 195 9.04 4.16 -0.41
C VAL A 195 10.55 4.44 -0.50
N VAL A 196 11.15 4.29 -1.70
CA VAL A 196 12.57 4.65 -1.91
C VAL A 196 12.79 6.13 -1.61
N ALA A 197 11.96 7.02 -2.17
CA ALA A 197 12.05 8.46 -1.92
C ALA A 197 11.92 8.81 -0.43
N ALA A 198 10.98 8.16 0.28
CA ALA A 198 10.83 8.34 1.72
C ALA A 198 12.07 7.86 2.51
N ALA A 199 12.66 6.73 2.12
CA ALA A 199 13.86 6.17 2.76
C ALA A 199 15.10 7.03 2.50
N GLU A 200 15.24 7.62 1.32
CA GLU A 200 16.33 8.51 0.95
C GLU A 200 16.23 9.90 1.63
N HIS A 201 15.02 10.41 1.78
CA HIS A 201 14.72 11.70 2.39
C HIS A 201 14.15 11.56 3.81
N TRP A 202 14.66 10.59 4.59
CA TRP A 202 14.12 10.24 5.90
C TRP A 202 13.93 11.42 6.85
N GLU A 203 14.87 12.36 6.87
CA GLU A 203 14.80 13.56 7.71
C GLU A 203 13.58 14.47 7.39
N VAL A 204 13.04 14.37 6.18
CA VAL A 204 11.85 15.13 5.76
C VAL A 204 10.56 14.46 6.26
N VAL A 205 10.55 13.13 6.35
CA VAL A 205 9.33 12.34 6.61
C VAL A 205 9.29 11.68 7.99
N ARG A 206 10.37 11.70 8.74
CA ARG A 206 10.47 11.01 10.04
C ARG A 206 9.40 11.51 11.03
N ASN A 207 8.80 10.57 11.73
CA ASN A 207 7.77 10.79 12.74
C ASN A 207 6.52 11.49 12.19
N GLN A 208 6.21 11.25 10.90
CA GLN A 208 5.06 11.83 10.22
C GLN A 208 4.20 10.74 9.57
N TYR A 209 2.93 11.08 9.40
CA TYR A 209 2.02 10.39 8.51
C TYR A 209 1.90 11.24 7.24
N ILE A 210 2.29 10.70 6.10
CA ILE A 210 2.42 11.42 4.83
C ILE A 210 1.48 10.86 3.78
N TYR A 211 1.15 11.69 2.78
CA TYR A 211 0.21 11.39 1.73
C TYR A 211 0.93 11.36 0.39
N LEU A 212 1.11 10.14 -0.14
CA LEU A 212 1.80 9.91 -1.40
C LEU A 212 0.89 9.09 -2.32
N ASN A 213 0.35 9.74 -3.35
CA ASN A 213 -0.47 9.10 -4.37
C ASN A 213 0.14 9.29 -5.76
N GLY A 214 0.04 8.28 -6.61
CA GLY A 214 0.50 8.36 -7.99
C GLY A 214 -0.35 9.31 -8.82
N LEU A 215 -1.67 9.28 -8.62
CA LEU A 215 -2.62 10.11 -9.36
C LEU A 215 -3.90 10.35 -8.54
N VAL A 216 -4.70 11.29 -9.00
CA VAL A 216 -6.09 11.49 -8.58
C VAL A 216 -6.97 11.21 -9.80
N THR A 217 -8.04 10.46 -9.62
CA THR A 217 -8.96 10.08 -10.71
C THR A 217 -10.37 9.86 -10.18
N SER A 218 -11.32 9.65 -11.07
CA SER A 218 -12.70 9.31 -10.76
C SER A 218 -13.12 8.01 -11.44
N GLY A 219 -14.25 7.44 -11.01
CA GLY A 219 -14.78 6.23 -11.64
C GLY A 219 -15.05 6.40 -13.13
N ASP A 220 -15.61 7.53 -13.51
CA ASP A 220 -15.93 7.83 -14.91
C ASP A 220 -14.67 8.04 -15.77
N GLU A 221 -13.63 8.66 -15.22
CA GLU A 221 -12.34 8.78 -15.94
C GLU A 221 -11.67 7.43 -16.14
N VAL A 222 -11.69 6.55 -15.14
CA VAL A 222 -11.13 5.19 -15.27
C VAL A 222 -11.89 4.42 -16.34
N VAL A 223 -13.23 4.44 -16.35
CA VAL A 223 -14.04 3.76 -17.38
C VAL A 223 -13.73 4.31 -18.76
N SER A 224 -13.74 5.66 -18.94
CA SER A 224 -13.41 6.28 -20.21
C SER A 224 -12.02 5.90 -20.72
N THR A 225 -11.05 5.79 -19.81
CA THR A 225 -9.68 5.39 -20.17
C THR A 225 -9.60 3.91 -20.52
N LEU A 226 -10.35 3.04 -19.83
CA LEU A 226 -10.49 1.62 -20.17
C LEU A 226 -11.13 1.42 -21.56
N GLU A 227 -12.16 2.19 -21.91
CA GLU A 227 -12.77 2.18 -23.25
C GLU A 227 -11.76 2.52 -24.34
N LYS A 228 -10.95 3.55 -24.12
CA LYS A 228 -9.89 3.94 -25.06
C LYS A 228 -8.83 2.84 -25.21
N ALA A 229 -8.35 2.29 -24.10
CA ALA A 229 -7.28 1.27 -24.08
C ALA A 229 -7.75 -0.08 -24.65
N THR A 230 -9.02 -0.43 -24.46
CA THR A 230 -9.58 -1.69 -24.99
C THR A 230 -10.12 -1.57 -26.39
N GLY A 231 -10.50 -0.37 -26.82
CA GLY A 231 -11.23 -0.10 -28.07
C GLY A 231 -12.67 -0.62 -28.02
N GLN A 232 -13.23 -0.85 -26.83
CA GLN A 232 -14.56 -1.40 -26.61
C GLN A 232 -15.40 -0.45 -25.77
N THR A 233 -16.69 -0.39 -26.01
CA THR A 233 -17.64 0.30 -25.13
C THR A 233 -17.93 -0.58 -23.92
N TRP A 234 -17.98 0.04 -22.75
CA TRP A 234 -18.23 -0.66 -21.49
C TRP A 234 -19.69 -0.53 -21.05
N GLU A 235 -20.25 -1.61 -20.54
CA GLU A 235 -21.56 -1.60 -19.89
C GLU A 235 -21.41 -1.04 -18.48
N VAL A 236 -21.99 0.14 -18.19
CA VAL A 236 -21.83 0.83 -16.92
C VAL A 236 -23.14 0.81 -16.15
N GLY A 237 -23.18 0.04 -15.06
CA GLY A 237 -24.22 0.11 -14.05
C GLY A 237 -23.88 1.14 -12.96
N ARG A 238 -24.89 1.83 -12.42
CA ARG A 238 -24.72 2.75 -11.29
C ARG A 238 -25.59 2.31 -10.13
N VAL A 239 -25.04 2.39 -8.92
CA VAL A 239 -25.70 2.01 -7.67
C VAL A 239 -25.43 3.08 -6.64
N ASP A 240 -26.45 3.50 -5.92
CA ASP A 240 -26.28 4.49 -4.85
C ASP A 240 -25.37 3.97 -3.73
N VAL A 241 -24.61 4.88 -3.12
CA VAL A 241 -23.70 4.53 -2.01
C VAL A 241 -24.47 3.89 -0.84
N GLU A 242 -25.65 4.42 -0.49
CA GLU A 242 -26.48 3.86 0.57
C GLU A 242 -26.96 2.43 0.25
N ASP A 243 -27.34 2.16 -1.01
CA ASP A 243 -27.74 0.84 -1.47
C ASP A 243 -26.56 -0.13 -1.43
N THR A 244 -25.37 0.35 -1.77
CA THR A 244 -24.12 -0.39 -1.66
C THR A 244 -23.84 -0.82 -0.22
N LEU A 245 -23.97 0.10 0.73
CA LEU A 245 -23.74 -0.18 2.15
C LEU A 245 -24.80 -1.14 2.72
N ARG A 246 -26.06 -1.00 2.30
CA ARG A 246 -27.12 -1.96 2.68
C ARG A 246 -26.84 -3.38 2.16
N GLU A 247 -26.42 -3.50 0.92
CA GLU A 247 -26.05 -4.79 0.35
C GLU A 247 -24.80 -5.37 1.04
N ALA A 248 -23.82 -4.55 1.37
CA ALA A 248 -22.63 -4.96 2.11
C ALA A 248 -23.02 -5.57 3.48
N GLU A 249 -23.86 -4.87 4.23
CA GLU A 249 -24.37 -5.36 5.52
C GLU A 249 -25.11 -6.70 5.39
N GLN A 250 -25.95 -6.84 4.35
CA GLN A 250 -26.67 -8.09 4.10
C GLN A 250 -25.72 -9.24 3.77
N ARG A 251 -24.67 -9.01 2.97
CA ARG A 251 -23.66 -10.04 2.66
C ARG A 251 -22.93 -10.49 3.92
N ILE A 252 -22.50 -9.56 4.76
CA ILE A 252 -21.85 -9.87 6.04
C ILE A 252 -22.76 -10.72 6.92
N LYS A 253 -24.03 -10.32 7.08
CA LYS A 253 -25.02 -11.08 7.87
C LYS A 253 -25.31 -12.48 7.32
N ARG A 254 -25.21 -12.69 6.01
CA ARG A 254 -25.38 -13.99 5.34
C ARG A 254 -24.14 -14.87 5.40
N GLY A 255 -23.04 -14.42 6.04
CA GLY A 255 -21.81 -15.20 6.18
C GLY A 255 -20.78 -15.00 5.05
N PHE A 256 -20.90 -13.90 4.30
CA PHE A 256 -19.95 -13.50 3.24
C PHE A 256 -19.25 -12.18 3.61
N PRO A 257 -18.45 -12.16 4.71
CA PRO A 257 -17.86 -10.91 5.23
C PRO A 257 -16.94 -10.25 4.21
N ASP A 258 -16.10 -11.00 3.51
CA ASP A 258 -15.17 -10.45 2.52
C ASP A 258 -15.91 -9.76 1.38
N ALA A 259 -16.94 -10.41 0.82
CA ALA A 259 -17.75 -9.82 -0.24
C ALA A 259 -18.51 -8.57 0.21
N GLY A 260 -18.90 -8.49 1.49
CA GLY A 260 -19.45 -7.27 2.09
C GLY A 260 -18.39 -6.19 2.24
N MET A 261 -17.22 -6.52 2.75
CA MET A 261 -16.13 -5.56 2.97
C MET A 261 -15.60 -4.96 1.66
N PHE A 262 -15.58 -5.70 0.55
CA PHE A 262 -15.28 -5.13 -0.77
C PHE A 262 -16.26 -4.02 -1.17
N LEU A 263 -17.55 -4.21 -0.91
CA LEU A 263 -18.55 -3.17 -1.19
C LEU A 263 -18.36 -1.95 -0.28
N VAL A 264 -18.05 -2.16 1.00
CA VAL A 264 -17.73 -1.06 1.91
C VAL A 264 -16.48 -0.30 1.43
N GLY A 265 -15.42 -1.01 1.01
CA GLY A 265 -14.22 -0.40 0.43
C GLY A 265 -14.52 0.46 -0.80
N ARG A 266 -15.37 -0.04 -1.70
CA ARG A 266 -15.83 0.74 -2.87
C ARG A 266 -16.60 1.98 -2.47
N SER A 267 -17.48 1.89 -1.45
CA SER A 267 -18.24 3.05 -0.97
C SER A 267 -17.34 4.20 -0.50
N VAL A 268 -16.15 3.90 0.03
CA VAL A 268 -15.18 4.92 0.46
C VAL A 268 -14.69 5.77 -0.70
N LEU A 269 -14.56 5.20 -1.90
CA LEU A 269 -14.06 5.91 -3.08
C LEU A 269 -15.08 6.91 -3.64
N TYR A 270 -16.36 6.59 -3.55
CA TYR A 270 -17.42 7.28 -4.28
C TYR A 270 -18.35 8.12 -3.40
N ASP A 271 -18.17 8.08 -2.07
CA ASP A 271 -18.97 8.87 -1.15
C ASP A 271 -18.32 10.24 -0.88
N PRO A 272 -18.93 11.34 -1.32
CA PRO A 272 -18.40 12.67 -1.11
C PRO A 272 -18.28 13.03 0.38
N ASP A 273 -19.12 12.46 1.25
CA ASP A 273 -19.09 12.74 2.69
C ASP A 273 -17.83 12.17 3.36
N VAL A 274 -17.26 11.10 2.79
CA VAL A 274 -15.97 10.53 3.26
C VAL A 274 -14.79 11.42 2.90
N ASN A 275 -14.88 12.15 1.78
CA ASN A 275 -13.80 13.02 1.29
C ASN A 275 -12.42 12.33 1.28
N ALA A 276 -12.35 11.15 0.67
CA ALA A 276 -11.15 10.30 0.67
C ALA A 276 -9.92 10.97 0.04
N VAL A 277 -10.10 11.95 -0.86
CA VAL A 277 -9.03 12.65 -1.57
C VAL A 277 -8.51 13.90 -0.85
N GLY A 278 -9.29 14.45 0.09
CA GLY A 278 -9.06 15.80 0.62
C GLY A 278 -7.69 16.01 1.27
N ALA A 279 -7.18 15.02 2.00
CA ALA A 279 -5.85 15.10 2.62
C ALA A 279 -4.73 15.06 1.56
N PHE A 280 -4.86 14.22 0.54
CA PHE A 280 -3.89 14.08 -0.54
C PHE A 280 -3.76 15.36 -1.38
N LEU A 281 -4.90 16.03 -1.69
CA LEU A 281 -4.90 17.30 -2.45
C LEU A 281 -4.24 18.45 -1.68
N ARG A 282 -4.29 18.44 -0.36
CA ARG A 282 -3.68 19.47 0.49
C ARG A 282 -2.22 19.19 0.81
N SER A 283 -1.76 17.96 0.65
CA SER A 283 -0.40 17.55 0.98
C SER A 283 0.62 18.09 -0.02
N GLU A 284 1.77 18.45 0.50
CA GLU A 284 2.96 18.79 -0.31
C GLU A 284 4.02 17.70 -0.28
N ASP A 285 3.73 16.55 0.34
CA ASP A 285 4.72 15.52 0.63
C ASP A 285 5.32 14.94 -0.66
N LYS A 286 4.49 14.69 -1.66
CA LYS A 286 4.92 14.24 -2.98
C LYS A 286 5.93 15.21 -3.61
N ARG A 287 5.63 16.52 -3.58
CA ARG A 287 6.53 17.56 -4.09
C ARG A 287 7.83 17.67 -3.30
N LYS A 288 7.76 17.57 -1.95
CA LYS A 288 8.95 17.60 -1.09
C LYS A 288 9.91 16.44 -1.36
N LEU A 289 9.37 15.29 -1.78
CA LEU A 289 10.14 14.09 -2.11
C LEU A 289 10.51 14.01 -3.60
N GLY A 290 10.18 15.01 -4.42
CA GLY A 290 10.50 15.04 -5.84
C GLY A 290 9.80 13.96 -6.66
N LEU A 291 8.63 13.49 -6.21
CA LEU A 291 7.84 12.47 -6.90
C LEU A 291 6.91 13.11 -7.93
N GLU A 292 6.87 12.52 -9.11
CA GLU A 292 5.98 12.92 -10.20
C GLU A 292 4.67 12.11 -10.18
N ASP A 293 3.63 12.66 -10.83
CA ASP A 293 2.36 11.99 -11.00
C ASP A 293 2.48 10.83 -12.01
N GLU A 294 1.64 9.81 -11.83
CA GLU A 294 1.44 8.76 -12.82
C GLU A 294 0.44 9.19 -13.88
N SER A 295 0.61 8.68 -15.09
CA SER A 295 -0.39 8.79 -16.14
C SER A 295 -1.46 7.71 -15.99
N LEU A 296 -2.73 8.10 -15.83
CA LEU A 296 -3.83 7.14 -15.82
C LEU A 296 -3.87 6.31 -17.12
N GLY A 297 -3.59 6.95 -18.26
CA GLY A 297 -3.56 6.29 -19.57
C GLY A 297 -2.52 5.17 -19.61
N GLU A 298 -1.27 5.46 -19.25
CA GLU A 298 -0.17 4.49 -19.25
C GLU A 298 -0.43 3.34 -18.25
N LEU A 299 -0.94 3.67 -17.05
CA LEU A 299 -1.32 2.67 -16.05
C LEU A 299 -2.37 1.71 -16.61
N VAL A 300 -3.46 2.23 -17.18
CA VAL A 300 -4.56 1.42 -17.72
C VAL A 300 -4.11 0.61 -18.93
N GLU A 301 -3.30 1.17 -19.83
CA GLU A 301 -2.71 0.42 -20.96
C GLU A 301 -1.86 -0.74 -20.48
N GLY A 302 -1.03 -0.53 -19.45
CA GLY A 302 -0.22 -1.57 -18.81
C GLY A 302 -1.09 -2.69 -18.21
N VAL A 303 -2.16 -2.33 -17.51
CA VAL A 303 -3.14 -3.27 -16.95
C VAL A 303 -3.82 -4.10 -18.05
N VAL A 304 -4.31 -3.46 -19.11
CA VAL A 304 -4.97 -4.14 -20.24
C VAL A 304 -4.00 -5.09 -20.93
N HIS A 305 -2.73 -4.66 -21.12
CA HIS A 305 -1.68 -5.50 -21.68
C HIS A 305 -1.44 -6.73 -20.79
N GLN A 306 -1.22 -6.53 -19.51
CA GLN A 306 -1.00 -7.62 -18.55
C GLN A 306 -2.18 -8.60 -18.52
N TYR A 307 -3.41 -8.10 -18.50
CA TYR A 307 -4.61 -8.93 -18.51
C TYR A 307 -4.71 -9.80 -19.76
N ARG A 308 -4.42 -9.25 -20.94
CA ARG A 308 -4.42 -9.99 -22.22
C ARG A 308 -3.39 -11.13 -22.27
N HIS A 309 -2.27 -10.96 -21.59
CA HIS A 309 -1.18 -11.95 -21.62
C HIS A 309 -1.22 -12.95 -20.45
N HIS A 310 -1.70 -12.54 -19.28
CA HIS A 310 -1.66 -13.35 -18.04
C HIS A 310 -3.02 -13.62 -17.40
N GLY A 311 -4.08 -13.00 -17.92
CA GLY A 311 -5.43 -13.14 -17.35
C GLY A 311 -5.66 -12.30 -16.08
N LYS A 312 -6.74 -12.67 -15.36
CA LYS A 312 -7.15 -11.98 -14.11
C LYS A 312 -6.14 -12.27 -12.99
N ALA A 313 -5.82 -11.26 -12.20
CA ALA A 313 -5.06 -11.47 -10.98
C ALA A 313 -5.88 -12.20 -9.93
N ASP A 314 -5.23 -13.05 -9.14
CA ASP A 314 -5.87 -13.67 -7.99
C ASP A 314 -6.29 -12.59 -6.98
N CYS A 315 -7.50 -12.71 -6.43
CA CYS A 315 -7.91 -11.82 -5.34
C CYS A 315 -6.98 -12.07 -4.13
N GLY A 316 -6.41 -11.00 -3.60
CA GLY A 316 -5.45 -11.08 -2.49
C GLY A 316 -6.06 -11.42 -1.13
N CYS A 317 -7.10 -12.26 -1.11
CA CYS A 317 -7.73 -12.78 0.10
C CYS A 317 -6.88 -13.96 0.63
N GLY A 318 -5.78 -13.63 1.30
CA GLY A 318 -4.90 -14.58 1.98
C GLY A 318 -4.33 -13.99 3.25
#